data_a1ce5855c508aad66de7be771e274e99
#
_entry.id   a1ce5855c508aad66de7be771e274e99
#
_cell.length_a   1.000
_cell.length_b   1.000
_cell.length_c   1.000
_cell.angle_alpha   90.00
_cell.angle_beta   90.00
_cell.angle_gamma   90.00
#
_symmetry.space_group_name_H-M   'P 1'
#
loop_
_entity.id
_entity.type
_entity.pdbx_description
1 polymer ?
#
loop_
_entity_poly.entity_id
_entity_poly.type
_entity_poly.pdbx_seq_one_letter_code
_entity_poly.pdbx_strand_id
1 'polypeptide(L)'
;MQEKGIPERRTAFLETCFDTFCEHGLENTSMKMLADACGVANGNLVYYFGTKDNIIIEATAHCMAKVENDFMAQAPTSFADIERFLREMPYLTAKLHGAKYRFMYQVYASPKYREYGKEFFKGV
;
A
#
# COMPACT_ATOMS: atom_id res chain seq x y z
N MET A 1 -5.65 -3.36 -27.29
CA MET A 1 -5.14 -2.02 -27.01
C MET A 1 -5.91 -1.34 -25.91
N GLN A 2 -7.21 -1.27 -26.08
CA GLN A 2 -8.04 -0.52 -25.15
C GLN A 2 -8.16 -1.19 -23.81
N GLU A 3 -8.12 -2.52 -23.78
CA GLU A 3 -8.19 -3.25 -22.51
C GLU A 3 -7.01 -2.93 -21.61
N LYS A 4 -5.93 -2.49 -22.23
CA LYS A 4 -4.72 -2.18 -21.49
C LYS A 4 -4.94 -1.05 -20.48
N GLY A 5 -5.80 -0.09 -20.80
CA GLY A 5 -6.02 1.05 -19.94
C GLY A 5 -6.76 0.72 -18.65
N ILE A 6 -7.58 -0.34 -18.65
CA ILE A 6 -8.36 -0.69 -17.46
C ILE A 6 -7.49 -1.23 -16.33
N PRO A 7 -6.62 -2.25 -16.54
CA PRO A 7 -5.75 -2.72 -15.47
C PRO A 7 -4.78 -1.66 -15.00
N GLU A 8 -4.25 -0.86 -15.93
CA GLU A 8 -3.31 0.19 -15.55
C GLU A 8 -3.97 1.29 -14.76
N ARG A 9 -5.20 1.66 -15.13
CA ARG A 9 -5.96 2.66 -14.40
C ARG A 9 -6.31 2.16 -13.00
N ARG A 10 -6.70 0.90 -12.90
CA ARG A 10 -7.03 0.30 -11.60
C ARG A 10 -5.82 0.32 -10.67
N THR A 11 -4.66 -0.02 -11.20
CA THR A 11 -3.42 0.00 -10.44
C THR A 11 -3.08 1.41 -9.98
N ALA A 12 -3.22 2.40 -10.88
CA ALA A 12 -2.96 3.78 -10.51
C ALA A 12 -3.90 4.26 -9.42
N PHE A 13 -5.17 3.87 -9.47
CA PHE A 13 -6.12 4.21 -8.42
C PHE A 13 -5.71 3.59 -7.08
N LEU A 14 -5.27 2.34 -7.09
CA LEU A 14 -4.83 1.69 -5.87
C LEU A 14 -3.65 2.41 -5.24
N GLU A 15 -2.69 2.82 -6.04
CA GLU A 15 -1.52 3.51 -5.53
C GLU A 15 -1.89 4.88 -4.97
N THR A 16 -2.75 5.61 -5.66
CA THR A 16 -3.22 6.90 -5.18
C THR A 16 -4.03 6.77 -3.90
N CYS A 17 -4.89 5.77 -3.83
CA CYS A 17 -5.67 5.51 -2.63
C CYS A 17 -4.77 5.15 -1.46
N PHE A 18 -3.77 4.33 -1.70
CA PHE A 18 -2.83 3.94 -0.66
C PHE A 18 -2.09 5.15 -0.11
N ASP A 19 -1.61 6.03 -0.99
CA ASP A 19 -0.93 7.24 -0.56
C ASP A 19 -1.85 8.13 0.25
N THR A 20 -3.11 8.23 -0.14
CA THR A 20 -4.10 9.02 0.58
C THR A 20 -4.35 8.46 1.99
N PHE A 21 -4.46 7.13 2.08
CA PHE A 21 -4.57 6.49 3.40
C PHE A 21 -3.34 6.74 4.26
N CYS A 22 -2.17 6.67 3.67
CA CYS A 22 -0.93 6.90 4.41
C CYS A 22 -0.83 8.34 4.92
N GLU A 23 -1.35 9.28 4.15
CA GLU A 23 -1.29 10.69 4.52
C GLU A 23 -2.30 11.03 5.62
N HIS A 24 -3.52 10.51 5.52
CA HIS A 24 -4.61 10.92 6.41
C HIS A 24 -4.97 9.89 7.48
N GLY A 25 -4.53 8.66 7.32
CA GLY A 25 -4.83 7.60 8.26
C GLY A 25 -6.08 6.82 7.88
N LEU A 26 -6.18 5.62 8.45
CA LEU A 26 -7.25 4.69 8.11
C LEU A 26 -8.63 5.26 8.39
N GLU A 27 -8.82 5.83 9.58
CA GLU A 27 -10.14 6.27 10.01
C GLU A 27 -10.53 7.63 9.44
N ASN A 28 -9.55 8.43 9.03
CA ASN A 28 -9.81 9.78 8.57
C ASN A 28 -9.92 9.90 7.06
N THR A 29 -9.86 8.80 6.34
CA THR A 29 -9.93 8.81 4.88
C THR A 29 -11.31 8.32 4.44
N SER A 30 -12.02 9.17 3.71
CA SER A 30 -13.36 8.84 3.20
C SER A 30 -13.29 8.44 1.72
N MET A 31 -14.37 7.82 1.24
CA MET A 31 -14.48 7.49 -0.19
C MET A 31 -14.40 8.75 -1.05
N LYS A 32 -15.01 9.85 -0.57
CA LYS A 32 -14.93 11.10 -1.31
C LYS A 32 -13.51 11.59 -1.44
N MET A 33 -12.72 11.49 -0.37
CA MET A 33 -11.31 11.89 -0.40
C MET A 33 -10.53 11.03 -1.40
N LEU A 34 -10.80 9.72 -1.42
CA LEU A 34 -10.14 8.82 -2.35
C LEU A 34 -10.50 9.16 -3.79
N ALA A 35 -11.78 9.41 -4.05
CA ALA A 35 -12.22 9.76 -5.40
C ALA A 35 -11.61 11.09 -5.84
N ASP A 36 -11.60 12.08 -4.94
CA ASP A 36 -10.99 13.37 -5.26
C ASP A 36 -9.51 13.22 -5.57
N ALA A 37 -8.80 12.41 -4.80
CA ALA A 37 -7.37 12.17 -5.03
C ALA A 37 -7.13 11.50 -6.37
N CYS A 38 -8.03 10.61 -6.78
CA CYS A 38 -7.91 9.93 -8.08
C CYS A 38 -8.43 10.77 -9.24
N GLY A 39 -9.08 11.91 -8.94
CA GLY A 39 -9.61 12.78 -9.98
C GLY A 39 -10.84 12.21 -10.66
N VAL A 40 -11.65 11.42 -9.94
CA VAL A 40 -12.84 10.79 -10.51
C VAL A 40 -14.02 10.96 -9.56
N ALA A 41 -15.21 10.64 -10.07
CA ALA A 41 -16.41 10.63 -9.26
C ALA A 41 -16.41 9.40 -8.36
N ASN A 42 -17.11 9.51 -7.23
CA ASN A 42 -17.21 8.42 -6.27
C ASN A 42 -17.70 7.12 -6.92
N GLY A 43 -18.66 7.23 -7.85
CA GLY A 43 -19.17 6.06 -8.54
C GLY A 43 -18.15 5.29 -9.33
N ASN A 44 -17.10 5.97 -9.82
CA ASN A 44 -16.04 5.28 -10.54
C ASN A 44 -15.25 4.35 -9.62
N LEU A 45 -14.95 4.80 -8.40
CA LEU A 45 -14.27 3.94 -7.45
C LEU A 45 -15.14 2.76 -7.03
N VAL A 46 -16.44 3.01 -6.85
CA VAL A 46 -17.37 1.92 -6.54
C VAL A 46 -17.39 0.91 -7.68
N TYR A 47 -17.37 1.39 -8.91
CA TYR A 47 -17.35 0.51 -10.07
C TYR A 47 -16.12 -0.42 -10.06
N TYR A 48 -14.94 0.14 -9.74
CA TYR A 48 -13.71 -0.66 -9.76
C TYR A 48 -13.55 -1.54 -8.53
N PHE A 49 -13.96 -1.08 -7.37
CA PHE A 49 -13.58 -1.74 -6.12
C PHE A 49 -14.75 -2.13 -5.21
N GLY A 50 -15.90 -1.55 -5.40
CA GLY A 50 -17.08 -1.83 -4.59
C GLY A 50 -17.13 -1.03 -3.31
N THR A 51 -16.26 -1.32 -2.37
CA THR A 51 -16.31 -0.70 -1.05
C THR A 51 -14.95 -0.15 -0.65
N LYS A 52 -14.97 0.74 0.36
CA LYS A 52 -13.74 1.25 0.95
C LYS A 52 -12.91 0.11 1.54
N ASP A 53 -13.57 -0.85 2.18
CA ASP A 53 -12.87 -2.00 2.76
C ASP A 53 -12.08 -2.75 1.71
N ASN A 54 -12.68 -2.94 0.55
CA ASN A 54 -12.00 -3.65 -0.53
C ASN A 54 -10.82 -2.84 -1.08
N ILE A 55 -10.98 -1.51 -1.13
CA ILE A 55 -9.86 -0.65 -1.54
C ILE A 55 -8.71 -0.80 -0.55
N ILE A 56 -9.01 -0.81 0.74
CA ILE A 56 -7.98 -0.96 1.77
C ILE A 56 -7.21 -2.26 1.58
N ILE A 57 -7.94 -3.36 1.39
CA ILE A 57 -7.31 -4.68 1.22
C ILE A 57 -6.44 -4.71 -0.03
N GLU A 58 -6.99 -4.30 -1.16
CA GLU A 58 -6.28 -4.41 -2.42
C GLU A 58 -5.12 -3.42 -2.51
N ALA A 59 -5.31 -2.19 -2.05
CA ALA A 59 -4.24 -1.21 -2.08
C ALA A 59 -3.08 -1.63 -1.17
N THR A 60 -3.41 -2.15 0.00
CA THR A 60 -2.40 -2.61 0.94
C THR A 60 -1.59 -3.76 0.34
N ALA A 61 -2.28 -4.75 -0.22
CA ALA A 61 -1.60 -5.89 -0.81
C ALA A 61 -0.70 -5.48 -1.98
N HIS A 62 -1.21 -4.61 -2.84
CA HIS A 62 -0.46 -4.17 -4.01
C HIS A 62 0.78 -3.38 -3.62
N CYS A 63 0.61 -2.43 -2.70
CA CYS A 63 1.70 -1.53 -2.38
C CYS A 63 2.74 -2.17 -1.48
N MET A 64 2.33 -3.11 -0.63
CA MET A 64 3.31 -3.83 0.18
C MET A 64 4.14 -4.79 -0.66
N ALA A 65 3.56 -5.32 -1.73
CA ALA A 65 4.36 -6.11 -2.67
C ALA A 65 5.46 -5.27 -3.30
N LYS A 66 5.17 -4.00 -3.59
CA LYS A 66 6.18 -3.09 -4.13
C LYS A 66 7.27 -2.79 -3.10
N VAL A 67 6.89 -2.58 -1.84
CA VAL A 67 7.86 -2.35 -0.78
C VAL A 67 8.78 -3.56 -0.63
N GLU A 68 8.20 -4.76 -0.67
CA GLU A 68 8.98 -5.98 -0.58
C GLU A 68 9.93 -6.11 -1.76
N ASN A 69 9.48 -5.80 -2.97
CA ASN A 69 10.34 -5.83 -4.14
C ASN A 69 11.48 -4.83 -4.04
N ASP A 70 11.21 -3.63 -3.53
CA ASP A 70 12.25 -2.62 -3.33
C ASP A 70 13.29 -3.12 -2.33
N PHE A 71 12.82 -3.75 -1.25
CA PHE A 71 13.73 -4.31 -0.25
C PHE A 71 14.62 -5.38 -0.86
N MET A 72 14.02 -6.30 -1.61
CA MET A 72 14.78 -7.39 -2.23
C MET A 72 15.76 -6.88 -3.29
N ALA A 73 15.40 -5.81 -3.98
CA ALA A 73 16.27 -5.23 -4.99
C ALA A 73 17.55 -4.65 -4.37
N GLN A 74 17.50 -4.31 -3.09
CA GLN A 74 18.65 -3.74 -2.39
C GLN A 74 19.37 -4.75 -1.52
N ALA A 75 18.99 -6.02 -1.62
CA ALA A 75 19.63 -7.06 -0.83
C ALA A 75 21.13 -7.13 -1.15
N PRO A 76 21.97 -7.30 -0.12
CA PRO A 76 23.43 -7.34 -0.34
C PRO A 76 23.85 -8.58 -1.13
N THR A 77 24.86 -8.39 -1.96
CA THR A 77 25.39 -9.48 -2.77
C THR A 77 26.80 -9.88 -2.36
N SER A 78 27.40 -9.18 -1.40
CA SER A 78 28.72 -9.47 -0.91
C SER A 78 28.75 -9.35 0.60
N PHE A 79 29.75 -9.98 1.21
CA PHE A 79 29.90 -9.93 2.65
C PHE A 79 30.16 -8.50 3.15
N ALA A 80 30.94 -7.74 2.40
CA ALA A 80 31.21 -6.35 2.78
C ALA A 80 29.94 -5.50 2.76
N ASP A 81 29.05 -5.80 1.83
CA ASP A 81 27.80 -5.05 1.70
C ASP A 81 26.78 -5.42 2.79
N ILE A 82 26.92 -6.60 3.38
CA ILE A 82 25.99 -7.02 4.44
C ILE A 82 26.07 -6.07 5.63
N GLU A 83 27.28 -5.72 6.05
CA GLU A 83 27.44 -4.82 7.18
C GLU A 83 26.80 -3.46 6.90
N ARG A 84 27.05 -2.91 5.72
CA ARG A 84 26.47 -1.63 5.34
C ARG A 84 24.94 -1.72 5.26
N PHE A 85 24.44 -2.80 4.68
CA PHE A 85 23.00 -3.04 4.55
C PHE A 85 22.34 -3.06 5.94
N LEU A 86 22.91 -3.81 6.88
CA LEU A 86 22.34 -3.91 8.21
C LEU A 86 22.40 -2.59 8.97
N ARG A 87 23.41 -1.78 8.70
CA ARG A 87 23.54 -0.48 9.35
C ARG A 87 22.58 0.54 8.80
N GLU A 88 22.34 0.54 7.49
CA GLU A 88 21.58 1.58 6.82
C GLU A 88 20.11 1.26 6.62
N MET A 89 19.75 -0.03 6.56
CA MET A 89 18.37 -0.40 6.24
C MET A 89 17.31 0.14 7.19
N PRO A 90 17.50 0.11 8.51
CA PRO A 90 16.47 0.66 9.38
C PRO A 90 16.17 2.13 9.09
N TYR A 91 17.20 2.90 8.83
CA TYR A 91 17.03 4.32 8.50
C TYR A 91 16.35 4.51 7.16
N LEU A 92 16.81 3.77 6.14
CA LEU A 92 16.24 3.88 4.81
C LEU A 92 14.79 3.43 4.80
N THR A 93 14.48 2.35 5.50
CA THR A 93 13.12 1.85 5.57
C THR A 93 12.20 2.88 6.21
N ALA A 94 12.61 3.47 7.32
CA ALA A 94 11.80 4.47 7.99
C ALA A 94 11.62 5.71 7.11
N LYS A 95 12.68 6.14 6.43
CA LYS A 95 12.62 7.33 5.59
C LYS A 95 11.76 7.14 4.37
N LEU A 96 11.91 6.01 3.69
CA LEU A 96 11.22 5.77 2.43
C LEU A 96 9.81 5.22 2.61
N HIS A 97 9.57 4.44 3.65
CA HIS A 97 8.32 3.70 3.78
C HIS A 97 7.66 3.85 5.15
N GLY A 98 8.12 4.81 5.96
CA GLY A 98 7.58 4.96 7.32
C GLY A 98 6.08 5.16 7.37
N ALA A 99 5.55 6.00 6.47
CA ALA A 99 4.11 6.26 6.43
C ALA A 99 3.34 5.00 6.04
N LYS A 100 3.92 4.19 5.15
CA LYS A 100 3.30 2.94 4.71
C LYS A 100 3.21 1.94 5.86
N TYR A 101 4.28 1.84 6.65
CA TYR A 101 4.28 0.94 7.80
C TYR A 101 3.31 1.41 8.89
N ARG A 102 3.19 2.73 9.09
CA ARG A 102 2.21 3.25 10.03
C ARG A 102 0.80 2.90 9.62
N PHE A 103 0.49 3.03 8.34
CA PHE A 103 -0.82 2.66 7.83
C PHE A 103 -1.05 1.15 7.98
N MET A 104 -0.06 0.34 7.66
CA MET A 104 -0.17 -1.11 7.83
C MET A 104 -0.45 -1.49 9.27
N TYR A 105 0.21 -0.79 10.20
CA TYR A 105 -0.04 -1.04 11.61
C TYR A 105 -1.48 -0.70 11.97
N GLN A 106 -2.01 0.39 11.43
CA GLN A 106 -3.39 0.77 11.69
C GLN A 106 -4.36 -0.31 11.20
N VAL A 107 -4.12 -0.84 10.02
CA VAL A 107 -4.95 -1.90 9.46
C VAL A 107 -4.90 -3.14 10.35
N TYR A 108 -3.69 -3.56 10.71
CA TYR A 108 -3.52 -4.76 11.52
C TYR A 108 -4.11 -4.60 12.92
N ALA A 109 -3.97 -3.43 13.52
CA ALA A 109 -4.45 -3.19 14.87
C ALA A 109 -5.96 -3.01 14.94
N SER A 110 -6.61 -2.68 13.82
CA SER A 110 -8.05 -2.47 13.80
C SER A 110 -8.79 -3.80 13.96
N PRO A 111 -9.74 -3.91 14.91
CA PRO A 111 -10.53 -5.15 15.01
C PRO A 111 -11.24 -5.49 13.72
N LYS A 112 -11.71 -4.46 12.98
CA LYS A 112 -12.42 -4.68 11.72
C LYS A 112 -11.52 -5.25 10.64
N TYR A 113 -10.28 -4.75 10.55
CA TYR A 113 -9.38 -5.13 9.47
C TYR A 113 -8.33 -6.16 9.87
N ARG A 114 -8.37 -6.62 11.11
CA ARG A 114 -7.38 -7.59 11.60
C ARG A 114 -7.34 -8.85 10.76
N GLU A 115 -8.51 -9.35 10.38
CA GLU A 115 -8.57 -10.57 9.58
C GLU A 115 -7.89 -10.37 8.23
N TYR A 116 -8.06 -9.18 7.65
CA TYR A 116 -7.40 -8.88 6.39
C TYR A 116 -5.89 -8.80 6.57
N GLY A 117 -5.44 -8.21 7.66
CA GLY A 117 -4.02 -8.15 7.97
C GLY A 117 -3.42 -9.52 8.17
N LYS A 118 -4.13 -10.39 8.88
CA LYS A 118 -3.67 -11.78 9.06
C LYS A 118 -3.56 -12.50 7.73
N GLU A 119 -4.56 -12.33 6.88
CA GLU A 119 -4.54 -12.96 5.58
C GLU A 119 -3.37 -12.45 4.74
N PHE A 120 -3.12 -11.15 4.82
CA PHE A 120 -2.01 -10.55 4.08
C PHE A 120 -0.67 -11.13 4.50
N PHE A 121 -0.45 -11.28 5.81
CA PHE A 121 0.83 -11.80 6.32
C PHE A 121 0.91 -13.31 6.34
N LYS A 122 -0.15 -14.00 5.99
CA LYS A 122 -0.22 -15.45 6.10
C LYS A 122 0.80 -16.15 5.20
N GLY A 123 1.09 -15.56 4.05
CA GLY A 123 2.02 -16.14 3.10
C GLY A 123 3.48 -15.80 3.38
N VAL A 124 3.74 -15.05 4.43
CA VAL A 124 5.08 -14.64 4.80
C VAL A 124 5.64 -15.54 5.88
#